data_e8372986a84e5640025e2e8b0ced3e9b
#
_entry.id   e8372986a84e5640025e2e8b0ced3e9b
#
_cell.length_a   1.000
_cell.length_b   1.000
_cell.length_c   1.000
_cell.angle_alpha   90.00
_cell.angle_beta   90.00
_cell.angle_gamma   90.00
#
_symmetry.space_group_name_H-M   'P 1'
#
loop_
_entity.id
_entity.type
_entity.pdbx_description
1 polymer ?
#
loop_
_entity_poly.entity_id
_entity_poly.type
_entity_poly.pdbx_seq_one_letter_code
_entity_poly.pdbx_strand_id
1 'polypeptide(L)'
;MIGIFRNVDKNSEHREAFAMNSVLDGINSLGLEYFSTSIKEYKPCDIAIVWGSHKNIRGDSYFLKNIYDCQTRNGNKIVVIEKGFLQREDYYLVGWDRPGGLGYYKNENMSADRFKKLKIEVKPWKQKQNEKLNMLVCGQIPWDQNIQDISLRSWCGFVSHELSTKLDKGYKIRYKPHPKMMRHKGFGHRYDKAIDMTSFGMATVEEENLSKVIEEKKIDIVICYSSNSAVESVISGIPTITFNQSSMAWDVTSHEINHGTITNPFMPDRTQWLNNLAYTQWNLEEISQGLPFKHLGVA
;
A
#
# COMPACT_ATOMS: atom_id res chain seq x y z
N MET A 1 1.43 -21.81 20.13
CA MET A 1 2.24 -22.33 19.00
C MET A 1 2.14 -21.38 17.80
N ILE A 2 3.27 -20.98 17.23
CA ILE A 2 3.34 -20.10 16.05
C ILE A 2 3.67 -20.93 14.81
N GLY A 3 2.95 -20.71 13.71
CA GLY A 3 3.22 -21.30 12.39
C GLY A 3 3.80 -20.26 11.44
N ILE A 4 4.99 -20.48 10.88
CA ILE A 4 5.63 -19.60 9.88
C ILE A 4 5.53 -20.27 8.53
N PHE A 5 4.68 -19.74 7.65
CA PHE A 5 4.35 -20.31 6.34
C PHE A 5 5.10 -19.57 5.23
N ARG A 6 5.97 -20.26 4.51
CA ARG A 6 6.90 -19.69 3.52
C ARG A 6 6.53 -20.12 2.12
N ASN A 7 6.54 -19.16 1.22
CA ASN A 7 6.33 -19.42 -0.22
C ASN A 7 7.65 -19.68 -0.97
N VAL A 8 8.75 -19.19 -0.45
CA VAL A 8 10.08 -19.29 -1.09
C VAL A 8 11.08 -20.03 -0.20
N ASP A 9 12.08 -20.66 -0.86
CA ASP A 9 13.18 -21.30 -0.17
C ASP A 9 13.99 -20.29 0.66
N LYS A 10 14.62 -20.79 1.76
CA LYS A 10 15.50 -20.00 2.63
C LYS A 10 16.65 -19.32 1.87
N ASN A 11 17.18 -20.00 0.87
CA ASN A 11 18.33 -19.55 0.10
C ASN A 11 17.96 -18.72 -1.13
N SER A 12 16.67 -18.41 -1.31
CA SER A 12 16.22 -17.57 -2.40
C SER A 12 16.68 -16.12 -2.21
N GLU A 13 17.15 -15.49 -3.28
CA GLU A 13 17.45 -14.04 -3.32
C GLU A 13 16.19 -13.17 -3.35
N HIS A 14 15.03 -13.78 -3.23
CA HIS A 14 13.76 -13.08 -3.18
C HIS A 14 13.61 -12.29 -1.87
N ARG A 15 13.11 -11.07 -1.96
CA ARG A 15 12.86 -10.19 -0.80
C ARG A 15 12.04 -10.85 0.30
N GLU A 16 11.08 -11.69 -0.07
CA GLU A 16 10.30 -12.51 0.86
C GLU A 16 11.19 -13.43 1.70
N ALA A 17 12.22 -14.05 1.08
CA ALA A 17 13.11 -14.94 1.80
C ALA A 17 13.89 -14.20 2.89
N PHE A 18 14.40 -13.00 2.61
CA PHE A 18 15.10 -12.18 3.61
C PHE A 18 14.17 -11.81 4.77
N ALA A 19 12.96 -11.32 4.46
CA ALA A 19 11.99 -10.96 5.49
C ALA A 19 11.60 -12.16 6.36
N MET A 20 11.28 -13.30 5.74
CA MET A 20 10.84 -14.50 6.47
C MET A 20 11.98 -15.19 7.22
N ASN A 21 13.24 -15.02 6.81
CA ASN A 21 14.40 -15.43 7.62
C ASN A 21 14.52 -14.56 8.88
N SER A 22 14.44 -13.23 8.75
CA SER A 22 14.42 -12.33 9.89
C SER A 22 13.24 -12.60 10.83
N VAL A 23 12.08 -13.03 10.32
CA VAL A 23 10.95 -13.48 11.16
C VAL A 23 11.33 -14.71 11.99
N LEU A 24 11.99 -15.71 11.39
CA LEU A 24 12.46 -16.89 12.12
C LEU A 24 13.41 -16.51 13.25
N ASP A 25 14.40 -15.66 12.94
CA ASP A 25 15.37 -15.17 13.92
C ASP A 25 14.68 -14.40 15.04
N GLY A 26 13.71 -13.53 14.69
CA GLY A 26 12.96 -12.72 15.65
C GLY A 26 12.08 -13.54 16.59
N ILE A 27 11.36 -14.54 16.07
CA ILE A 27 10.54 -15.43 16.92
C ILE A 27 11.45 -16.29 17.83
N ASN A 28 12.57 -16.79 17.30
CA ASN A 28 13.55 -17.53 18.07
C ASN A 28 14.19 -16.66 19.18
N SER A 29 14.54 -15.40 18.87
CA SER A 29 15.12 -14.45 19.85
C SER A 29 14.19 -14.16 21.05
N LEU A 30 12.89 -14.35 20.85
CA LEU A 30 11.85 -14.20 21.88
C LEU A 30 11.61 -15.48 22.69
N GLY A 31 12.26 -16.59 22.33
CA GLY A 31 12.06 -17.89 23.01
C GLY A 31 10.66 -18.47 22.78
N LEU A 32 9.96 -18.08 21.70
CA LEU A 32 8.61 -18.56 21.40
C LEU A 32 8.65 -19.88 20.63
N GLU A 33 7.75 -20.79 20.99
CA GLU A 33 7.61 -22.06 20.28
C GLU A 33 7.00 -21.86 18.90
N TYR A 34 7.64 -22.37 17.85
CA TYR A 34 7.18 -22.28 16.47
C TYR A 34 7.53 -23.50 15.63
N PHE A 35 6.85 -23.62 14.52
CA PHE A 35 7.29 -24.44 13.38
C PHE A 35 7.37 -23.57 12.10
N SER A 36 8.21 -23.98 11.16
CA SER A 36 8.27 -23.37 9.83
C SER A 36 7.98 -24.42 8.76
N THR A 37 7.11 -24.09 7.83
CA THR A 37 6.68 -24.99 6.74
C THR A 37 6.39 -24.20 5.47
N SER A 38 6.14 -24.94 4.36
CA SER A 38 5.67 -24.34 3.12
C SER A 38 4.22 -23.85 3.24
N ILE A 39 3.86 -22.78 2.54
CA ILE A 39 2.45 -22.34 2.40
C ILE A 39 1.54 -23.45 1.84
N LYS A 40 2.11 -24.45 1.14
CA LYS A 40 1.37 -25.58 0.56
C LYS A 40 0.88 -26.58 1.59
N GLU A 41 1.44 -26.55 2.80
CA GLU A 41 1.16 -27.49 3.89
C GLU A 41 0.63 -26.76 5.10
N TYR A 42 -0.69 -26.53 5.17
CA TYR A 42 -1.28 -25.98 6.37
C TYR A 42 -1.13 -26.92 7.57
N LYS A 43 -0.61 -26.40 8.67
CA LYS A 43 -0.60 -27.06 9.98
C LYS A 43 -1.29 -26.15 11.00
N PRO A 44 -2.17 -26.67 11.86
CA PRO A 44 -2.85 -25.86 12.88
C PRO A 44 -1.86 -25.14 13.82
N CYS A 45 -2.17 -23.87 14.10
CA CYS A 45 -1.40 -23.02 15.01
C CYS A 45 -2.27 -21.88 15.52
N ASP A 46 -1.90 -21.30 16.65
CA ASP A 46 -2.65 -20.17 17.25
C ASP A 46 -2.41 -18.86 16.47
N ILE A 47 -1.19 -18.69 15.96
CA ILE A 47 -0.79 -17.53 15.15
C ILE A 47 -0.08 -18.02 13.90
N ALA A 48 -0.62 -17.70 12.73
CA ALA A 48 0.07 -17.91 11.47
C ALA A 48 0.82 -16.65 11.06
N ILE A 49 2.09 -16.76 10.64
CA ILE A 49 2.86 -15.66 10.04
C ILE A 49 3.06 -15.97 8.56
N VAL A 50 2.65 -15.03 7.71
CA VAL A 50 2.64 -15.20 6.24
C VAL A 50 3.21 -13.96 5.55
N TRP A 51 3.75 -14.16 4.33
CA TRP A 51 4.10 -13.07 3.43
C TRP A 51 2.95 -12.78 2.47
N GLY A 52 2.55 -11.50 2.42
CA GLY A 52 1.50 -11.05 1.52
C GLY A 52 0.10 -11.47 1.93
N SER A 53 -0.85 -11.37 1.04
CA SER A 53 -2.23 -11.72 1.30
C SER A 53 -2.86 -12.56 0.18
N HIS A 54 -4.00 -13.16 0.50
CA HIS A 54 -4.61 -14.30 -0.18
C HIS A 54 -5.55 -13.98 -1.35
N LYS A 55 -5.64 -12.74 -1.80
CA LYS A 55 -6.74 -12.35 -2.70
C LYS A 55 -6.50 -12.56 -4.20
N ASN A 56 -5.33 -13.03 -4.58
CA ASN A 56 -5.12 -13.48 -5.94
C ASN A 56 -5.50 -14.96 -6.09
N ILE A 57 -6.50 -15.26 -6.91
CA ILE A 57 -7.06 -16.61 -7.10
C ILE A 57 -6.13 -17.52 -7.95
N ARG A 58 -4.87 -17.15 -8.20
CA ARG A 58 -3.95 -17.88 -9.09
C ARG A 58 -2.62 -18.19 -8.41
N GLY A 59 -2.14 -19.39 -8.61
CA GLY A 59 -0.84 -19.85 -8.10
C GLY A 59 -0.80 -19.95 -6.58
N ASP A 60 0.28 -19.46 -5.99
CA ASP A 60 0.56 -19.53 -4.54
C ASP A 60 -0.48 -18.82 -3.65
N SER A 61 -1.26 -17.92 -4.21
CA SER A 61 -2.37 -17.25 -3.51
C SER A 61 -3.49 -18.22 -3.07
N TYR A 62 -3.66 -19.35 -3.75
CA TYR A 62 -4.61 -20.38 -3.34
C TYR A 62 -4.21 -20.98 -1.98
N PHE A 63 -2.93 -21.25 -1.80
CA PHE A 63 -2.42 -21.81 -0.54
C PHE A 63 -2.51 -20.80 0.60
N LEU A 64 -2.18 -19.53 0.34
CA LEU A 64 -2.37 -18.45 1.31
C LEU A 64 -3.84 -18.32 1.71
N LYS A 65 -4.77 -18.37 0.73
CA LYS A 65 -6.20 -18.37 1.03
C LYS A 65 -6.60 -19.51 1.95
N ASN A 66 -6.08 -20.70 1.73
CA ASN A 66 -6.36 -21.85 2.60
C ASN A 66 -5.87 -21.60 4.04
N ILE A 67 -4.69 -21.03 4.22
CA ILE A 67 -4.18 -20.66 5.56
C ILE A 67 -5.12 -19.65 6.22
N TYR A 68 -5.52 -18.60 5.52
CA TYR A 68 -6.45 -17.61 6.04
C TYR A 68 -7.81 -18.21 6.42
N ASP A 69 -8.39 -19.04 5.54
CA ASP A 69 -9.67 -19.66 5.77
C ASP A 69 -9.63 -20.62 6.98
N CYS A 70 -8.53 -21.36 7.14
CA CYS A 70 -8.35 -22.26 8.29
C CYS A 70 -8.17 -21.47 9.61
N GLN A 71 -7.33 -20.44 9.63
CA GLN A 71 -7.12 -19.61 10.79
C GLN A 71 -8.44 -18.91 11.21
N THR A 72 -9.13 -18.30 10.25
CA THR A 72 -10.40 -17.60 10.52
C THR A 72 -11.48 -18.53 11.07
N ARG A 73 -11.65 -19.73 10.46
CA ARG A 73 -12.63 -20.72 10.95
C ARG A 73 -12.35 -21.20 12.37
N ASN A 74 -11.08 -21.25 12.77
CA ASN A 74 -10.67 -21.68 14.11
C ASN A 74 -10.59 -20.51 15.11
N GLY A 75 -10.89 -19.28 14.72
CA GLY A 75 -10.74 -18.09 15.57
C GLY A 75 -9.29 -17.72 15.88
N ASN A 76 -8.34 -18.23 15.11
CA ASN A 76 -6.92 -18.02 15.28
C ASN A 76 -6.43 -16.78 14.52
N LYS A 77 -5.25 -16.26 14.89
CA LYS A 77 -4.72 -14.99 14.39
C LYS A 77 -3.76 -15.17 13.22
N ILE A 78 -3.60 -14.10 12.45
CA ILE A 78 -2.66 -14.05 11.32
C ILE A 78 -1.82 -12.78 11.43
N VAL A 79 -0.49 -12.92 11.38
CA VAL A 79 0.45 -11.81 11.19
C VAL A 79 0.88 -11.78 9.74
N VAL A 80 0.74 -10.63 9.12
CA VAL A 80 1.09 -10.41 7.70
C VAL A 80 2.39 -9.62 7.63
N ILE A 81 3.30 -10.10 6.79
CA ILE A 81 4.52 -9.39 6.40
C ILE A 81 4.39 -8.97 4.94
N GLU A 82 4.69 -7.72 4.61
CA GLU A 82 4.63 -7.19 3.24
C GLU A 82 5.65 -6.04 3.08
N LYS A 83 5.82 -5.51 1.89
CA LYS A 83 6.60 -4.28 1.66
C LYS A 83 6.05 -3.11 2.47
N GLY A 84 6.94 -2.34 3.07
CA GLY A 84 6.58 -1.10 3.79
C GLY A 84 6.04 0.00 2.87
N PHE A 85 5.63 1.10 3.47
CA PHE A 85 5.07 2.28 2.78
C PHE A 85 6.04 3.44 2.72
N LEU A 86 6.95 3.53 3.71
CA LEU A 86 8.04 4.51 3.77
C LEU A 86 9.35 3.79 3.55
N GLN A 87 10.27 4.36 2.75
CA GLN A 87 11.56 3.73 2.44
C GLN A 87 11.43 2.24 2.09
N ARG A 88 10.57 1.95 1.14
CA ARG A 88 10.03 0.62 0.81
C ARG A 88 11.10 -0.43 0.48
N GLU A 89 12.32 -0.03 0.19
CA GLU A 89 13.39 -0.99 -0.10
C GLU A 89 13.98 -1.58 1.18
N ASP A 90 13.93 -0.87 2.30
CA ASP A 90 14.56 -1.25 3.56
C ASP A 90 13.57 -1.69 4.62
N TYR A 91 12.30 -1.28 4.51
CA TYR A 91 11.27 -1.52 5.51
C TYR A 91 10.17 -2.47 5.05
N TYR A 92 9.65 -3.21 6.01
CA TYR A 92 8.60 -4.22 5.86
C TYR A 92 7.46 -3.91 6.81
N LEU A 93 6.25 -3.97 6.27
CA LEU A 93 5.02 -3.94 7.05
C LEU A 93 4.93 -5.19 7.89
N VAL A 94 4.55 -5.06 9.17
CA VAL A 94 4.24 -6.18 10.06
C VAL A 94 2.97 -5.83 10.84
N GLY A 95 1.91 -6.56 10.63
CA GLY A 95 0.62 -6.28 11.25
C GLY A 95 -0.31 -7.48 11.30
N TRP A 96 -1.43 -7.34 12.00
CA TRP A 96 -2.46 -8.35 12.12
C TRP A 96 -3.40 -8.35 10.92
N ASP A 97 -3.87 -9.50 10.55
CA ASP A 97 -4.98 -9.85 9.66
C ASP A 97 -4.78 -9.49 8.19
N ARG A 98 -4.41 -8.26 7.84
CA ARG A 98 -4.32 -7.80 6.44
C ARG A 98 -3.18 -6.78 6.26
N PRO A 99 -2.61 -6.66 5.06
CA PRO A 99 -1.74 -5.55 4.74
C PRO A 99 -2.56 -4.28 4.41
N GLY A 100 -1.91 -3.13 4.46
CA GLY A 100 -2.54 -1.84 4.13
C GLY A 100 -3.45 -1.31 5.22
N GLY A 101 -4.28 -0.31 4.92
CA GLY A 101 -5.11 0.39 5.89
C GLY A 101 -6.18 -0.45 6.60
N LEU A 102 -6.41 -1.69 6.13
CA LEU A 102 -7.32 -2.64 6.78
C LEU A 102 -6.63 -3.58 7.77
N GLY A 103 -5.31 -3.51 7.88
CA GLY A 103 -4.55 -4.25 8.90
C GLY A 103 -4.58 -3.53 10.25
N TYR A 104 -4.29 -4.27 11.31
CA TYR A 104 -4.15 -3.70 12.65
C TYR A 104 -2.69 -3.76 13.12
N TYR A 105 -2.14 -2.61 13.53
CA TYR A 105 -0.71 -2.44 13.79
C TYR A 105 -0.38 -1.99 15.21
N LYS A 106 -1.37 -1.82 16.08
CA LYS A 106 -1.21 -1.21 17.42
C LYS A 106 -0.46 0.13 17.36
N ASN A 107 -0.79 0.95 16.39
CA ASN A 107 -0.04 2.16 16.04
C ASN A 107 -0.82 3.47 16.32
N GLU A 108 -1.79 3.45 17.21
CA GLU A 108 -2.53 4.65 17.61
C GLU A 108 -1.68 5.50 18.59
N ASN A 109 -1.67 6.81 18.38
CA ASN A 109 -0.98 7.80 19.25
C ASN A 109 0.51 7.53 19.47
N MET A 110 1.20 7.05 18.46
CA MET A 110 2.63 6.73 18.54
C MET A 110 3.49 8.00 18.68
N SER A 111 4.65 7.82 19.35
CA SER A 111 5.66 8.87 19.47
C SER A 111 6.38 9.15 18.14
N ALA A 112 7.01 10.32 18.04
CA ALA A 112 7.69 10.75 16.82
C ALA A 112 9.07 10.09 16.59
N ASP A 113 9.57 9.29 17.52
CA ASP A 113 10.93 8.77 17.52
C ASP A 113 11.25 7.91 16.28
N ARG A 114 10.34 7.00 15.91
CA ARG A 114 10.52 6.16 14.71
C ARG A 114 10.48 6.97 13.44
N PHE A 115 9.51 7.88 13.29
CA PHE A 115 9.42 8.72 12.09
C PHE A 115 10.66 9.62 11.94
N LYS A 116 11.15 10.22 13.02
CA LYS A 116 12.38 11.03 13.01
C LYS A 116 13.61 10.23 12.55
N LYS A 117 13.73 8.95 12.93
CA LYS A 117 14.82 8.06 12.48
C LYS A 117 14.82 7.85 10.96
N LEU A 118 13.67 7.87 10.31
CA LEU A 118 13.56 7.73 8.86
C LEU A 118 14.12 8.92 8.09
N LYS A 119 14.29 10.09 8.73
CA LYS A 119 14.80 11.34 8.10
C LYS A 119 14.06 11.71 6.82
N ILE A 120 12.77 11.45 6.75
CA ILE A 120 11.92 11.78 5.61
C ILE A 120 11.54 13.25 5.70
N GLU A 121 11.81 13.99 4.62
CA GLU A 121 11.35 15.37 4.48
C GLU A 121 9.85 15.39 4.16
N VAL A 122 9.08 16.06 4.98
CA VAL A 122 7.65 16.31 4.77
C VAL A 122 7.47 17.70 4.21
N LYS A 123 7.09 17.81 2.94
CA LYS A 123 6.88 19.12 2.31
C LYS A 123 5.59 19.78 2.84
N PRO A 124 5.55 21.10 3.01
CA PRO A 124 4.31 21.80 3.36
C PRO A 124 3.23 21.53 2.31
N TRP A 125 1.96 21.61 2.72
CA TRP A 125 0.86 21.48 1.77
C TRP A 125 0.95 22.51 0.66
N LYS A 126 0.88 22.03 -0.58
CA LYS A 126 0.89 22.88 -1.76
C LYS A 126 -0.40 23.69 -1.83
N GLN A 127 -0.27 25.00 -1.81
CA GLN A 127 -1.38 25.88 -2.09
C GLN A 127 -1.65 25.92 -3.60
N LYS A 128 -2.90 26.11 -3.98
CA LYS A 128 -3.31 26.22 -5.39
C LYS A 128 -2.54 27.36 -6.07
N GLN A 129 -1.81 27.03 -7.13
CA GLN A 129 -0.99 27.98 -7.86
C GLN A 129 -1.48 28.25 -9.28
N ASN A 130 -2.35 27.40 -9.81
CA ASN A 130 -2.75 27.45 -11.21
C ASN A 130 -4.23 27.82 -11.36
N GLU A 131 -4.57 28.62 -12.36
CA GLU A 131 -5.97 28.84 -12.75
C GLU A 131 -6.63 27.52 -13.22
N LYS A 132 -5.84 26.68 -13.92
CA LYS A 132 -6.26 25.35 -14.37
C LYS A 132 -5.58 24.29 -13.50
N LEU A 133 -6.39 23.47 -12.85
CA LEU A 133 -5.89 22.38 -12.01
C LEU A 133 -5.26 21.26 -12.84
N ASN A 134 -4.10 20.81 -12.41
CA ASN A 134 -3.44 19.62 -12.93
C ASN A 134 -3.67 18.43 -11.97
N MET A 135 -4.43 17.45 -12.43
CA MET A 135 -4.78 16.26 -11.65
C MET A 135 -4.04 15.04 -12.16
N LEU A 136 -3.59 14.21 -11.23
CA LEU A 136 -2.91 12.96 -11.54
C LEU A 136 -3.68 11.77 -10.96
N VAL A 137 -4.20 10.92 -11.81
CA VAL A 137 -4.78 9.63 -11.43
C VAL A 137 -3.66 8.61 -11.42
N CYS A 138 -3.38 8.03 -10.25
CA CYS A 138 -2.36 6.99 -10.10
C CYS A 138 -2.97 5.60 -10.19
N GLY A 139 -2.56 4.85 -11.20
CA GLY A 139 -2.97 3.47 -11.41
C GLY A 139 -2.34 2.49 -10.41
N GLN A 140 -2.95 1.33 -10.29
CA GLN A 140 -2.46 0.19 -9.53
C GLN A 140 -2.31 -1.02 -10.44
N ILE A 141 -1.80 -2.13 -9.90
CA ILE A 141 -1.82 -3.42 -10.59
C ILE A 141 -3.29 -3.87 -10.67
N PRO A 142 -3.86 -4.14 -11.86
CA PRO A 142 -5.30 -4.41 -12.01
C PRO A 142 -5.83 -5.64 -11.24
N TRP A 143 -4.93 -6.54 -10.85
CA TRP A 143 -5.22 -7.73 -10.05
C TRP A 143 -4.65 -7.63 -8.64
N ASP A 144 -4.37 -6.40 -8.18
CA ASP A 144 -4.01 -6.14 -6.80
C ASP A 144 -5.17 -6.50 -5.89
N GLN A 145 -4.85 -7.12 -4.77
CA GLN A 145 -5.83 -7.50 -3.76
C GLN A 145 -6.60 -6.33 -3.15
N ASN A 146 -6.06 -5.13 -3.20
CA ASN A 146 -6.72 -3.91 -2.74
C ASN A 146 -7.67 -3.32 -3.79
N ILE A 147 -7.75 -3.90 -5.00
CA ILE A 147 -8.74 -3.58 -6.05
C ILE A 147 -9.64 -4.80 -6.22
N GLN A 148 -10.66 -4.98 -5.38
CA GLN A 148 -11.43 -6.21 -5.36
C GLN A 148 -12.79 -6.11 -6.02
N ASP A 149 -13.47 -5.03 -5.76
CA ASP A 149 -14.89 -4.89 -6.08
C ASP A 149 -15.12 -4.09 -7.37
N ILE A 150 -14.06 -3.54 -7.95
CA ILE A 150 -14.11 -2.74 -9.17
C ILE A 150 -12.88 -3.00 -10.05
N SER A 151 -13.04 -3.02 -11.37
CA SER A 151 -11.87 -3.03 -12.26
C SER A 151 -11.19 -1.66 -12.25
N LEU A 152 -9.85 -1.65 -12.37
CA LEU A 152 -9.09 -0.41 -12.50
C LEU A 152 -9.63 0.49 -13.61
N ARG A 153 -10.01 -0.09 -14.76
CA ARG A 153 -10.54 0.64 -15.89
C ARG A 153 -11.92 1.25 -15.58
N SER A 154 -12.81 0.52 -14.93
CA SER A 154 -14.12 1.02 -14.51
C SER A 154 -13.97 2.16 -13.49
N TRP A 155 -13.02 2.04 -12.55
CA TRP A 155 -12.71 3.11 -11.61
C TRP A 155 -12.17 4.37 -12.32
N CYS A 156 -11.26 4.25 -13.28
CA CYS A 156 -10.79 5.38 -14.07
C CYS A 156 -11.92 6.04 -14.85
N GLY A 157 -12.83 5.26 -15.43
CA GLY A 157 -14.02 5.77 -16.09
C GLY A 157 -14.93 6.53 -15.13
N PHE A 158 -15.15 6.01 -13.93
CA PHE A 158 -15.88 6.70 -12.87
C PHE A 158 -15.21 8.02 -12.49
N VAL A 159 -13.89 8.04 -12.24
CA VAL A 159 -13.14 9.27 -11.91
C VAL A 159 -13.30 10.31 -13.03
N SER A 160 -13.15 9.90 -14.29
CA SER A 160 -13.33 10.80 -15.44
C SER A 160 -14.74 11.39 -15.49
N HIS A 161 -15.77 10.56 -15.30
CA HIS A 161 -17.17 10.99 -15.27
C HIS A 161 -17.41 12.00 -14.15
N GLU A 162 -16.98 11.69 -12.92
CA GLU A 162 -17.15 12.57 -11.76
C GLU A 162 -16.49 13.93 -11.99
N LEU A 163 -15.26 13.95 -12.51
CA LEU A 163 -14.56 15.20 -12.82
C LEU A 163 -15.28 16.00 -13.91
N SER A 164 -15.76 15.34 -14.98
CA SER A 164 -16.41 16.03 -16.10
C SER A 164 -17.79 16.58 -15.76
N THR A 165 -18.50 15.97 -14.81
CA THR A 165 -19.86 16.37 -14.43
C THR A 165 -19.89 17.38 -13.27
N LYS A 166 -18.89 17.33 -12.39
CA LYS A 166 -18.87 18.14 -11.16
C LYS A 166 -17.95 19.35 -11.23
N LEU A 167 -17.13 19.44 -12.26
CA LEU A 167 -16.20 20.56 -12.45
C LEU A 167 -16.46 21.27 -13.76
N ASP A 168 -16.46 22.60 -13.72
CA ASP A 168 -16.42 23.43 -14.90
C ASP A 168 -15.09 23.25 -15.66
N LYS A 169 -15.05 23.66 -16.95
CA LYS A 169 -13.86 23.59 -17.78
C LYS A 169 -12.69 24.34 -17.10
N GLY A 170 -11.62 23.67 -16.76
CA GLY A 170 -10.46 24.32 -16.13
C GLY A 170 -9.50 23.34 -15.46
N TYR A 171 -9.52 22.07 -15.87
CA TYR A 171 -8.59 21.07 -15.35
C TYR A 171 -7.93 20.24 -16.47
N LYS A 172 -6.79 19.63 -16.14
CA LYS A 172 -6.11 18.63 -16.97
C LYS A 172 -5.97 17.36 -16.17
N ILE A 173 -6.39 16.24 -16.72
CA ILE A 173 -6.24 14.92 -16.11
C ILE A 173 -5.09 14.18 -16.80
N ARG A 174 -4.21 13.62 -15.99
CA ARG A 174 -3.17 12.69 -16.42
C ARG A 174 -3.33 11.37 -15.70
N TYR A 175 -2.93 10.31 -16.36
CA TYR A 175 -2.89 8.98 -15.79
C TYR A 175 -1.45 8.49 -15.67
N LYS A 176 -1.03 8.11 -14.48
CA LYS A 176 0.27 7.48 -14.22
C LYS A 176 0.04 5.98 -13.98
N PRO A 177 0.37 5.12 -14.94
CA PRO A 177 0.32 3.67 -14.73
C PRO A 177 1.25 3.24 -13.60
N HIS A 178 0.95 2.09 -12.98
CA HIS A 178 1.87 1.47 -12.05
C HIS A 178 3.17 1.06 -12.78
N PRO A 179 4.38 1.30 -12.24
CA PRO A 179 5.66 1.01 -12.91
C PRO A 179 5.76 -0.42 -13.45
N LYS A 180 5.24 -1.41 -12.71
CA LYS A 180 5.20 -2.81 -13.17
C LYS A 180 4.39 -2.98 -14.46
N MET A 181 3.32 -2.19 -14.66
CA MET A 181 2.53 -2.25 -15.89
C MET A 181 3.30 -1.65 -17.06
N MET A 182 4.03 -0.56 -16.84
CA MET A 182 4.88 0.05 -17.87
C MET A 182 5.96 -0.91 -18.39
N ARG A 183 6.62 -1.64 -17.49
CA ARG A 183 7.65 -2.63 -17.85
C ARG A 183 7.10 -3.81 -18.65
N HIS A 184 5.80 -4.06 -18.57
CA HIS A 184 5.10 -5.12 -19.29
C HIS A 184 4.24 -4.59 -20.44
N LYS A 185 4.47 -3.35 -20.90
CA LYS A 185 3.82 -2.77 -22.08
C LYS A 185 4.05 -3.68 -23.30
N GLY A 186 2.99 -4.00 -24.04
CA GLY A 186 3.07 -4.90 -25.20
C GLY A 186 2.99 -6.41 -24.86
N PHE A 187 2.83 -6.79 -23.59
CA PHE A 187 2.61 -8.19 -23.18
C PHE A 187 1.16 -8.65 -23.26
N GLY A 188 0.33 -7.92 -23.98
CA GLY A 188 -1.04 -8.29 -24.27
C GLY A 188 -2.09 -7.41 -23.59
N HIS A 189 -3.32 -7.60 -23.99
CA HIS A 189 -4.46 -6.73 -23.72
C HIS A 189 -4.69 -6.37 -22.23
N ARG A 190 -4.35 -7.25 -21.31
CA ARG A 190 -4.48 -6.98 -19.87
C ARG A 190 -3.53 -5.89 -19.37
N TYR A 191 -2.30 -5.91 -19.84
CA TYR A 191 -1.28 -4.91 -19.50
C TYR A 191 -1.55 -3.60 -20.23
N ASP A 192 -1.88 -3.69 -21.53
CA ASP A 192 -2.11 -2.51 -22.35
C ASP A 192 -3.35 -1.71 -21.88
N LYS A 193 -4.43 -2.39 -21.49
CA LYS A 193 -5.60 -1.75 -20.85
C LYS A 193 -5.31 -1.11 -19.48
N ALA A 194 -4.27 -1.54 -18.79
CA ALA A 194 -3.87 -0.93 -17.53
C ALA A 194 -3.00 0.33 -17.71
N ILE A 195 -2.59 0.60 -18.93
CA ILE A 195 -1.75 1.75 -19.31
C ILE A 195 -2.56 2.80 -20.04
N ASP A 196 -3.39 2.38 -21.01
CA ASP A 196 -4.14 3.31 -21.85
C ASP A 196 -5.49 3.70 -21.23
N MET A 197 -5.58 4.93 -20.78
CA MET A 197 -6.78 5.57 -20.26
C MET A 197 -7.21 6.78 -21.11
N THR A 198 -6.71 6.88 -22.35
CA THR A 198 -7.02 7.99 -23.28
C THR A 198 -8.51 8.09 -23.63
N SER A 199 -9.21 6.94 -23.69
CA SER A 199 -10.66 6.90 -23.87
C SER A 199 -11.46 7.60 -22.76
N PHE A 200 -10.84 7.86 -21.61
CA PHE A 200 -11.40 8.63 -20.51
C PHE A 200 -10.83 10.06 -20.44
N GLY A 201 -10.18 10.55 -21.48
CA GLY A 201 -9.59 11.89 -21.51
C GLY A 201 -8.34 12.06 -20.65
N MET A 202 -7.71 10.95 -20.22
CA MET A 202 -6.52 10.97 -19.40
C MET A 202 -5.26 10.75 -20.24
N ALA A 203 -4.39 11.76 -20.33
CA ALA A 203 -3.11 11.60 -20.99
C ALA A 203 -2.16 10.76 -20.14
N THR A 204 -1.59 9.70 -20.71
CA THR A 204 -0.65 8.81 -20.02
C THR A 204 0.66 9.51 -19.71
N VAL A 205 1.18 9.32 -18.50
CA VAL A 205 2.50 9.77 -18.07
C VAL A 205 3.44 8.57 -18.02
N GLU A 206 4.53 8.61 -18.78
CA GLU A 206 5.48 7.49 -18.88
C GLU A 206 6.59 7.54 -17.82
N GLU A 207 6.76 8.65 -17.10
CA GLU A 207 7.73 8.77 -16.01
C GLU A 207 7.33 7.88 -14.81
N GLU A 208 8.22 6.99 -14.39
CA GLU A 208 7.98 6.08 -13.27
C GLU A 208 8.07 6.77 -11.91
N ASN A 209 8.93 7.76 -11.76
CA ASN A 209 9.13 8.47 -10.49
C ASN A 209 8.01 9.47 -10.22
N LEU A 210 7.24 9.23 -9.17
CA LEU A 210 6.08 10.05 -8.81
C LEU A 210 6.47 11.48 -8.44
N SER A 211 7.55 11.66 -7.65
CA SER A 211 7.99 13.00 -7.23
C SER A 211 8.36 13.86 -8.44
N LYS A 212 9.05 13.27 -9.42
CA LYS A 212 9.40 13.94 -10.68
C LYS A 212 8.15 14.32 -11.48
N VAL A 213 7.14 13.44 -11.57
CA VAL A 213 5.86 13.75 -12.22
C VAL A 213 5.16 14.90 -11.52
N ILE A 214 5.09 14.87 -10.20
CA ILE A 214 4.45 15.93 -9.39
C ILE A 214 5.08 17.29 -9.71
N GLU A 215 6.39 17.35 -9.74
CA GLU A 215 7.15 18.58 -9.94
C GLU A 215 7.06 19.09 -11.40
N GLU A 216 7.42 18.26 -12.40
CA GLU A 216 7.44 18.62 -13.82
C GLU A 216 6.07 18.95 -14.38
N LYS A 217 5.03 18.23 -13.96
CA LYS A 217 3.66 18.45 -14.43
C LYS A 217 2.87 19.40 -13.53
N LYS A 218 3.53 19.97 -12.49
CA LYS A 218 2.92 20.92 -11.54
C LYS A 218 1.59 20.39 -10.98
N ILE A 219 1.58 19.13 -10.53
CA ILE A 219 0.37 18.45 -10.05
C ILE A 219 -0.18 19.19 -8.83
N ASP A 220 -1.48 19.44 -8.83
CA ASP A 220 -2.21 20.13 -7.76
C ASP A 220 -3.01 19.14 -6.89
N ILE A 221 -3.49 18.04 -7.47
CA ILE A 221 -4.25 16.99 -6.77
C ILE A 221 -3.86 15.63 -7.31
N VAL A 222 -3.67 14.67 -6.43
CA VAL A 222 -3.47 13.26 -6.78
C VAL A 222 -4.73 12.46 -6.44
N ILE A 223 -5.10 11.53 -7.31
CA ILE A 223 -6.27 10.66 -7.15
C ILE A 223 -5.81 9.22 -7.22
N CYS A 224 -6.07 8.45 -6.16
CA CYS A 224 -5.69 7.05 -6.03
C CYS A 224 -6.90 6.20 -5.65
N TYR A 225 -6.92 4.92 -6.02
CA TYR A 225 -7.88 3.99 -5.39
C TYR A 225 -7.43 3.67 -3.96
N SER A 226 -6.27 3.00 -3.81
CA SER A 226 -5.63 2.70 -2.53
C SER A 226 -4.09 2.60 -2.63
N SER A 227 -3.52 3.12 -3.71
CA SER A 227 -2.10 3.02 -4.03
C SER A 227 -1.20 3.67 -2.98
N ASN A 228 0.01 3.13 -2.78
CA ASN A 228 1.07 3.80 -2.01
C ASN A 228 1.43 5.20 -2.54
N SER A 229 1.14 5.48 -3.80
CA SER A 229 1.26 6.83 -4.35
C SER A 229 0.50 7.88 -3.54
N ALA A 230 -0.56 7.49 -2.81
CA ALA A 230 -1.26 8.39 -1.89
C ALA A 230 -0.37 8.81 -0.71
N VAL A 231 0.34 7.86 -0.09
CA VAL A 231 1.30 8.14 1.01
C VAL A 231 2.41 9.07 0.51
N GLU A 232 3.01 8.75 -0.63
CA GLU A 232 4.07 9.55 -1.24
C GLU A 232 3.61 10.96 -1.59
N SER A 233 2.40 11.10 -2.14
CA SER A 233 1.80 12.40 -2.50
C SER A 233 1.53 13.26 -1.27
N VAL A 234 0.93 12.69 -0.24
CA VAL A 234 0.65 13.38 1.03
C VAL A 234 1.96 13.86 1.68
N ILE A 235 3.02 13.05 1.71
CA ILE A 235 4.34 13.44 2.22
C ILE A 235 4.94 14.57 1.38
N SER A 236 4.75 14.51 0.05
CA SER A 236 5.18 15.57 -0.88
C SER A 236 4.34 16.83 -0.82
N GLY A 237 3.37 16.91 0.09
CA GLY A 237 2.53 18.09 0.29
C GLY A 237 1.42 18.23 -0.77
N ILE A 238 1.07 17.21 -1.50
CA ILE A 238 0.01 17.26 -2.52
C ILE A 238 -1.30 16.74 -1.94
N PRO A 239 -2.38 17.55 -1.93
CA PRO A 239 -3.71 17.09 -1.56
C PRO A 239 -4.11 15.86 -2.39
N THR A 240 -4.67 14.86 -1.72
CA THR A 240 -4.91 13.55 -2.33
C THR A 240 -6.33 13.08 -2.06
N ILE A 241 -6.91 12.39 -3.03
CA ILE A 241 -8.22 11.72 -2.91
C ILE A 241 -7.98 10.22 -3.00
N THR A 242 -8.50 9.47 -2.03
CA THR A 242 -8.46 7.99 -2.01
C THR A 242 -9.88 7.43 -1.96
N PHE A 243 -10.11 6.29 -2.62
CA PHE A 243 -11.44 5.71 -2.77
C PHE A 243 -11.65 4.40 -1.98
N ASN A 244 -10.62 3.93 -1.29
CA ASN A 244 -10.73 2.70 -0.53
C ASN A 244 -9.94 2.77 0.79
N GLN A 245 -10.55 2.32 1.88
CA GLN A 245 -9.97 2.30 3.23
C GLN A 245 -8.71 1.44 3.36
N SER A 246 -8.40 0.60 2.37
CA SER A 246 -7.12 -0.11 2.33
C SER A 246 -5.92 0.81 2.04
N SER A 247 -6.15 2.09 1.71
CA SER A 247 -5.10 3.10 1.61
C SER A 247 -4.53 3.43 2.99
N MET A 248 -3.22 3.39 3.13
CA MET A 248 -2.53 3.85 4.36
C MET A 248 -2.59 5.37 4.57
N ALA A 249 -3.02 6.13 3.56
CA ALA A 249 -3.23 7.57 3.65
C ALA A 249 -4.70 7.95 3.89
N TRP A 250 -5.58 6.98 4.19
CA TRP A 250 -7.02 7.23 4.31
C TRP A 250 -7.33 8.40 5.25
N ASP A 251 -6.81 8.42 6.45
CA ASP A 251 -7.13 9.40 7.48
C ASP A 251 -6.71 10.86 7.15
N VAL A 252 -5.86 11.04 6.14
CA VAL A 252 -5.31 12.35 5.75
C VAL A 252 -5.64 12.73 4.30
N THR A 253 -6.63 12.07 3.70
CA THR A 253 -7.07 12.29 2.32
C THR A 253 -8.58 12.54 2.25
N SER A 254 -9.06 13.13 1.14
CA SER A 254 -10.49 13.16 0.81
C SER A 254 -10.91 11.83 0.20
N HIS A 255 -12.24 11.53 0.18
CA HIS A 255 -12.77 10.24 -0.27
C HIS A 255 -13.78 10.34 -1.39
N GLU A 256 -14.04 11.54 -1.87
CA GLU A 256 -14.99 11.81 -2.94
C GLU A 256 -14.50 12.91 -3.88
N ILE A 257 -15.03 12.92 -5.09
CA ILE A 257 -14.83 14.00 -6.05
C ILE A 257 -16.08 14.85 -6.05
N ASN A 258 -15.94 16.09 -5.57
CA ASN A 258 -16.96 17.13 -5.70
C ASN A 258 -16.30 18.50 -5.82
N HIS A 259 -17.08 19.54 -6.08
CA HIS A 259 -16.56 20.89 -6.21
C HIS A 259 -15.78 21.33 -4.96
N GLY A 260 -16.28 21.03 -3.75
CA GLY A 260 -15.65 21.39 -2.48
C GLY A 260 -14.27 20.73 -2.31
N THR A 261 -14.18 19.40 -2.50
CA THR A 261 -12.92 18.66 -2.33
C THR A 261 -11.84 19.04 -3.35
N ILE A 262 -12.25 19.58 -4.50
CA ILE A 262 -11.33 20.02 -5.56
C ILE A 262 -10.92 21.49 -5.38
N THR A 263 -11.85 22.37 -5.00
CA THR A 263 -11.55 23.81 -4.86
C THR A 263 -10.94 24.14 -3.50
N ASN A 264 -11.29 23.41 -2.47
CA ASN A 264 -10.76 23.53 -1.11
C ASN A 264 -10.37 22.13 -0.58
N PRO A 265 -9.28 21.54 -1.07
CA PRO A 265 -8.88 20.19 -0.74
C PRO A 265 -8.58 20.03 0.74
N PHE A 266 -8.84 18.84 1.27
CA PHE A 266 -8.53 18.47 2.64
C PHE A 266 -7.01 18.43 2.85
N MET A 267 -6.50 19.27 3.74
CA MET A 267 -5.08 19.44 4.07
C MET A 267 -4.88 19.43 5.59
N PRO A 268 -5.08 18.31 6.26
CA PRO A 268 -4.99 18.24 7.72
C PRO A 268 -3.56 18.30 8.23
N ASP A 269 -3.38 18.42 9.55
CA ASP A 269 -2.10 18.08 10.18
C ASP A 269 -1.80 16.59 9.99
N ARG A 270 -0.59 16.29 9.52
CA ARG A 270 -0.12 14.94 9.20
C ARG A 270 0.82 14.36 10.26
N THR A 271 1.12 15.13 11.29
CA THR A 271 2.18 14.78 12.26
C THR A 271 1.88 13.45 12.94
N GLN A 272 0.69 13.31 13.51
CA GLN A 272 0.32 12.08 14.21
C GLN A 272 0.16 10.89 13.26
N TRP A 273 -0.40 11.11 12.05
CA TRP A 273 -0.49 10.08 11.03
C TRP A 273 0.89 9.55 10.62
N LEU A 274 1.89 10.41 10.42
CA LEU A 274 3.26 10.00 10.09
C LEU A 274 3.92 9.22 11.23
N ASN A 275 3.71 9.63 12.47
CA ASN A 275 4.18 8.90 13.63
C ASN A 275 3.56 7.50 13.69
N ASN A 276 2.25 7.40 13.53
CA ASN A 276 1.52 6.14 13.51
C ASN A 276 1.99 5.24 12.35
N LEU A 277 2.15 5.81 11.15
CA LEU A 277 2.60 5.09 9.97
C LEU A 277 4.00 4.48 10.14
N ALA A 278 4.92 5.18 10.81
CA ALA A 278 6.27 4.67 11.07
C ALA A 278 6.29 3.42 11.96
N TYR A 279 5.26 3.22 12.79
CA TYR A 279 5.12 2.03 13.64
C TYR A 279 4.42 0.84 12.95
N THR A 280 4.00 0.99 11.72
CA THR A 280 3.46 -0.14 10.94
C THR A 280 4.56 -0.96 10.28
N GLN A 281 5.78 -0.45 10.22
CA GLN A 281 6.87 -1.03 9.44
C GLN A 281 8.20 -1.11 10.19
N TRP A 282 9.02 -2.09 9.82
CA TRP A 282 10.23 -2.50 10.51
C TRP A 282 11.29 -2.92 9.50
N ASN A 283 12.56 -2.63 9.75
CA ASN A 283 13.66 -3.14 8.92
C ASN A 283 14.01 -4.60 9.31
N LEU A 284 14.85 -5.25 8.51
CA LEU A 284 15.21 -6.66 8.74
C LEU A 284 15.88 -6.90 10.09
N GLU A 285 16.72 -5.98 10.55
CA GLU A 285 17.39 -6.07 11.84
C GLU A 285 16.37 -5.99 12.99
N GLU A 286 15.45 -5.03 12.95
CA GLU A 286 14.38 -4.88 13.92
C GLU A 286 13.47 -6.13 13.97
N ILE A 287 13.20 -6.73 12.81
CA ILE A 287 12.40 -7.96 12.70
C ILE A 287 13.17 -9.12 13.33
N SER A 288 14.47 -9.27 13.05
CA SER A 288 15.32 -10.35 13.61
C SER A 288 15.52 -10.25 15.13
N GLN A 289 15.39 -9.04 15.68
CA GLN A 289 15.38 -8.80 17.13
C GLN A 289 14.00 -9.02 17.78
N GLY A 290 12.99 -9.38 16.99
CA GLY A 290 11.63 -9.62 17.47
C GLY A 290 10.83 -8.37 17.84
N LEU A 291 11.30 -7.15 17.51
CA LEU A 291 10.68 -5.90 17.94
C LEU A 291 9.23 -5.74 17.46
N PRO A 292 8.88 -6.03 16.17
CA PRO A 292 7.48 -5.94 15.73
C PRO A 292 6.58 -6.92 16.48
N PHE A 293 7.06 -8.10 16.82
CA PHE A 293 6.26 -9.13 17.51
C PHE A 293 5.97 -8.74 18.95
N LYS A 294 6.94 -8.14 19.65
CA LYS A 294 6.71 -7.51 20.98
C LYS A 294 5.72 -6.37 20.88
N HIS A 295 5.87 -5.49 19.89
CA HIS A 295 4.98 -4.36 19.66
C HIS A 295 3.53 -4.82 19.43
N LEU A 296 3.32 -5.82 18.59
CA LEU A 296 2.01 -6.38 18.31
C LEU A 296 1.41 -7.19 19.49
N GLY A 297 2.23 -7.59 20.47
CA GLY A 297 1.79 -8.45 21.56
C GLY A 297 1.65 -9.92 21.14
N VAL A 298 2.55 -10.37 20.26
CA VAL A 298 2.72 -11.79 19.90
C VAL A 298 3.50 -12.53 21.00
N ALA A 299 4.39 -11.81 21.67
CA ALA A 299 5.19 -12.25 22.81
C ALA A 299 4.67 -11.62 24.11
#